data_00457113f47a6dc36ebafa8e27c0ad3a
#
_entry.id   00457113f47a6dc36ebafa8e27c0ad3a
#
_cell.length_a   1.000
_cell.length_b   1.000
_cell.length_c   1.000
_cell.angle_alpha   90.00
_cell.angle_beta   90.00
_cell.angle_gamma   90.00
#
_symmetry.space_group_name_H-M   'P 1'
#
loop_
_entity.id
_entity.type
_entity.pdbx_description
1 polymer ?
#
loop_
_entity_poly.entity_id
_entity_poly.type
_entity_poly.pdbx_seq_one_letter_code
_entity_poly.pdbx_strand_id
1 'polypeptide(L)'
;VGKFSGLDYQQAKVDFNADSAQYIKQQELLHSSRIQLNELMANNNVNQNIIIKDSTIDVHSDLQFDDLWNSTLATNASLLKADQNTVLAQLDYKKINSRNYPYLKLNTGYGYTFNKYDINANSRRGELGFNAGITVGFNIFDGNRRREKRNASLAFKNRRLERQDLELALRSDLSNLWQAYRNNLQLLNLERQNLITAKDNHDIAMDRYIQGDLSGF
;
A
#
# COMPACT_ATOMS: atom_id res chain seq x y z
N VAL A 1 50.32 -35.80 -22.19
CA VAL A 1 50.48 -34.34 -22.16
C VAL A 1 49.38 -33.75 -23.02
N GLY A 2 48.46 -33.04 -22.38
CA GLY A 2 47.17 -32.65 -22.89
C GLY A 2 47.12 -31.87 -24.20
N LYS A 3 46.23 -32.30 -25.03
CA LYS A 3 45.77 -31.54 -26.24
C LYS A 3 44.66 -30.57 -25.82
N PHE A 4 44.98 -29.58 -25.00
CA PHE A 4 44.04 -28.43 -24.87
C PHE A 4 44.30 -27.47 -26.01
N SER A 5 43.26 -27.18 -26.74
CA SER A 5 43.27 -26.06 -27.67
C SER A 5 43.28 -24.77 -26.83
N GLY A 6 44.12 -23.79 -27.21
CA GLY A 6 44.11 -22.48 -26.55
C GLY A 6 42.75 -21.82 -26.61
N LEU A 7 41.87 -22.33 -27.49
CA LEU A 7 40.47 -21.89 -27.60
C LEU A 7 39.60 -22.31 -26.40
N ASP A 8 39.79 -23.58 -25.92
CA ASP A 8 39.01 -24.08 -24.77
C ASP A 8 39.35 -23.32 -23.49
N TYR A 9 40.63 -22.97 -23.32
CA TYR A 9 41.05 -22.11 -22.19
C TYR A 9 40.44 -20.71 -22.28
N GLN A 10 40.40 -20.10 -23.46
CA GLN A 10 39.80 -18.79 -23.68
C GLN A 10 38.29 -18.84 -23.45
N GLN A 11 37.62 -19.89 -23.87
CA GLN A 11 36.17 -20.07 -23.60
C GLN A 11 35.89 -20.19 -22.09
N ALA A 12 36.59 -21.06 -21.40
CA ALA A 12 36.46 -21.22 -19.94
C ALA A 12 36.68 -19.90 -19.20
N LYS A 13 37.65 -19.08 -19.65
CA LYS A 13 37.88 -17.74 -19.09
C LYS A 13 36.72 -16.77 -19.35
N VAL A 14 36.11 -16.83 -20.53
CA VAL A 14 34.92 -16.01 -20.85
C VAL A 14 33.75 -16.42 -19.95
N ASP A 15 33.51 -17.72 -19.78
CA ASP A 15 32.44 -18.25 -18.94
C ASP A 15 32.65 -17.88 -17.47
N PHE A 16 33.87 -18.04 -16.95
CA PHE A 16 34.24 -17.60 -15.60
C PHE A 16 34.02 -16.09 -15.39
N ASN A 17 34.40 -15.27 -16.37
CA ASN A 17 34.17 -13.83 -16.30
C ASN A 17 32.68 -13.48 -16.32
N ALA A 18 31.86 -14.20 -17.11
CA ALA A 18 30.42 -14.03 -17.14
C ALA A 18 29.77 -14.37 -15.80
N ASP A 19 30.14 -15.50 -15.19
CA ASP A 19 29.66 -15.91 -13.87
C ASP A 19 30.10 -14.94 -12.77
N SER A 20 31.37 -14.49 -12.85
CA SER A 20 31.89 -13.48 -11.92
C SER A 20 31.14 -12.15 -12.02
N ALA A 21 30.80 -11.71 -13.22
CA ALA A 21 30.01 -10.51 -13.42
C ALA A 21 28.57 -10.66 -12.86
N GLN A 22 27.99 -11.85 -12.99
CA GLN A 22 26.68 -12.16 -12.41
C GLN A 22 26.74 -12.18 -10.87
N TYR A 23 27.78 -12.76 -10.29
CA TYR A 23 28.00 -12.75 -8.86
C TYR A 23 28.11 -11.33 -8.29
N ILE A 24 28.87 -10.44 -8.94
CA ILE A 24 29.02 -9.04 -8.54
C ILE A 24 27.67 -8.32 -8.57
N LYS A 25 26.84 -8.55 -9.63
CA LYS A 25 25.49 -7.99 -9.70
C LYS A 25 24.59 -8.47 -8.56
N GLN A 26 24.69 -9.74 -8.17
CA GLN A 26 23.92 -10.26 -7.03
C GLN A 26 24.38 -9.66 -5.70
N GLN A 27 25.68 -9.42 -5.53
CA GLN A 27 26.19 -8.71 -4.35
C GLN A 27 25.67 -7.27 -4.27
N GLU A 28 25.64 -6.55 -5.40
CA GLU A 28 25.08 -5.20 -5.47
C GLU A 28 23.59 -5.20 -5.10
N LEU A 29 22.81 -6.15 -5.63
CA LEU A 29 21.38 -6.30 -5.32
C LEU A 29 21.15 -6.59 -3.84
N LEU A 30 21.97 -7.47 -3.23
CA LEU A 30 21.92 -7.76 -1.80
C LEU A 30 22.22 -6.51 -0.96
N HIS A 31 23.25 -5.74 -1.36
CA HIS A 31 23.61 -4.52 -0.66
C HIS A 31 22.49 -3.47 -0.73
N SER A 32 21.93 -3.26 -1.92
CA SER A 32 20.78 -2.37 -2.14
C SER A 32 19.57 -2.78 -1.31
N SER A 33 19.26 -4.09 -1.26
CA SER A 33 18.14 -4.61 -0.46
C SER A 33 18.34 -4.39 1.04
N ARG A 34 19.59 -4.50 1.54
CA ARG A 34 19.92 -4.21 2.94
C ARG A 34 19.75 -2.71 3.26
N ILE A 35 20.14 -1.83 2.36
CA ILE A 35 19.92 -0.38 2.51
C ILE A 35 18.42 -0.09 2.60
N GLN A 36 17.61 -0.64 1.69
CA GLN A 36 16.16 -0.47 1.70
C GLN A 36 15.52 -1.00 3.00
N LEU A 37 16.00 -2.14 3.51
CA LEU A 37 15.52 -2.68 4.77
C LEU A 37 15.88 -1.77 5.96
N ASN A 38 17.10 -1.23 6.00
CA ASN A 38 17.50 -0.25 7.02
C ASN A 38 16.64 1.02 6.95
N GLU A 39 16.34 1.51 5.75
CA GLU A 39 15.45 2.65 5.53
C GLU A 39 14.04 2.37 6.06
N LEU A 40 13.46 1.22 5.72
CA LEU A 40 12.13 0.81 6.22
C LEU A 40 12.07 0.67 7.74
N MET A 41 13.17 0.26 8.36
CA MET A 41 13.30 0.18 9.83
C MET A 41 13.62 1.53 10.48
N ALA A 42 13.71 2.60 9.70
CA ALA A 42 14.14 3.93 10.16
C ALA A 42 15.50 3.92 10.89
N ASN A 43 16.43 3.06 10.43
CA ASN A 43 17.77 3.00 10.99
C ASN A 43 18.61 4.18 10.47
N ASN A 44 19.14 5.01 11.37
CA ASN A 44 19.98 6.16 11.01
C ASN A 44 21.26 5.76 10.24
N ASN A 45 21.76 4.55 10.46
CA ASN A 45 22.88 4.01 9.70
C ASN A 45 22.36 3.04 8.62
N VAL A 46 22.03 3.58 7.45
CA VAL A 46 21.49 2.82 6.32
C VAL A 46 22.45 1.76 5.77
N ASN A 47 23.77 1.90 6.02
CA ASN A 47 24.79 0.94 5.59
C ASN A 47 25.09 -0.12 6.63
N GLN A 48 24.35 -0.18 7.73
CA GLN A 48 24.56 -1.21 8.74
C GLN A 48 24.35 -2.60 8.15
N ASN A 49 25.28 -3.50 8.42
CA ASN A 49 25.14 -4.88 8.00
C ASN A 49 24.08 -5.59 8.85
N ILE A 50 22.98 -5.98 8.22
CA ILE A 50 21.90 -6.73 8.86
C ILE A 50 22.11 -8.20 8.55
N ILE A 51 22.16 -9.02 9.60
CA ILE A 51 22.12 -10.48 9.49
C ILE A 51 20.67 -10.91 9.67
N ILE A 52 20.09 -11.46 8.61
CA ILE A 52 18.74 -12.01 8.63
C ILE A 52 18.80 -13.39 9.26
N LYS A 53 18.00 -13.61 10.30
CA LYS A 53 17.94 -14.89 11.02
C LYS A 53 17.28 -15.98 10.19
N ASP A 54 16.25 -15.61 9.41
CA ASP A 54 15.51 -16.54 8.57
C ASP A 54 16.21 -16.65 7.21
N SER A 55 16.92 -17.75 7.01
CA SER A 55 17.61 -18.06 5.75
C SER A 55 16.79 -18.96 4.82
N THR A 56 15.67 -19.47 5.28
CA THR A 56 14.77 -20.34 4.51
C THR A 56 13.47 -19.61 4.18
N ILE A 57 13.08 -19.68 2.92
CA ILE A 57 11.77 -19.19 2.46
C ILE A 57 10.84 -20.39 2.44
N ASP A 58 9.85 -20.40 3.34
CA ASP A 58 8.77 -21.38 3.28
C ASP A 58 7.86 -21.05 2.09
N VAL A 59 7.78 -22.01 1.17
CA VAL A 59 6.98 -21.85 -0.04
C VAL A 59 5.61 -22.46 0.20
N HIS A 60 4.59 -21.61 0.28
CA HIS A 60 3.20 -22.03 0.40
C HIS A 60 2.63 -22.36 -0.98
N SER A 61 2.67 -23.66 -1.37
CA SER A 61 2.19 -24.12 -2.69
C SER A 61 0.65 -24.20 -2.82
N ASP A 62 -0.06 -24.11 -1.71
CA ASP A 62 -1.50 -24.34 -1.53
C ASP A 62 -2.35 -23.07 -1.47
N LEU A 63 -1.76 -21.89 -1.72
CA LEU A 63 -2.50 -20.64 -1.81
C LEU A 63 -3.54 -20.71 -2.93
N GLN A 64 -4.77 -20.23 -2.65
CA GLN A 64 -5.83 -20.09 -3.62
C GLN A 64 -6.14 -18.62 -3.89
N PHE A 65 -6.37 -18.27 -5.16
CA PHE A 65 -6.65 -16.91 -5.56
C PHE A 65 -7.89 -16.32 -4.88
N ASP A 66 -8.96 -17.13 -4.78
CA ASP A 66 -10.23 -16.68 -4.22
C ASP A 66 -10.13 -16.40 -2.71
N ASP A 67 -9.33 -17.17 -1.98
CA ASP A 67 -9.08 -16.93 -0.56
C ASP A 67 -8.28 -15.63 -0.34
N LEU A 68 -7.27 -15.40 -1.17
CA LEU A 68 -6.49 -14.16 -1.15
C LEU A 68 -7.36 -12.95 -1.50
N TRP A 69 -8.25 -13.09 -2.49
CA TRP A 69 -9.16 -12.02 -2.87
C TRP A 69 -10.16 -11.69 -1.77
N ASN A 70 -10.78 -12.70 -1.17
CA ASN A 70 -11.71 -12.52 -0.06
C ASN A 70 -11.04 -11.88 1.17
N SER A 71 -9.81 -12.29 1.48
CA SER A 71 -9.00 -11.67 2.52
C SER A 71 -8.68 -10.21 2.18
N THR A 72 -8.32 -9.92 0.93
CA THR A 72 -8.04 -8.55 0.46
C THR A 72 -9.27 -7.65 0.60
N LEU A 73 -10.45 -8.12 0.21
CA LEU A 73 -11.70 -7.38 0.39
C LEU A 73 -11.99 -7.03 1.85
N ALA A 74 -11.68 -7.94 2.77
CA ALA A 74 -11.96 -7.76 4.19
C ALA A 74 -10.94 -6.89 4.91
N THR A 75 -9.66 -6.90 4.50
CA THR A 75 -8.56 -6.32 5.29
C THR A 75 -7.85 -5.15 4.61
N ASN A 76 -8.05 -4.93 3.31
CA ASN A 76 -7.33 -3.88 2.60
C ASN A 76 -7.73 -2.48 3.08
N ALA A 77 -6.78 -1.77 3.69
CA ALA A 77 -7.01 -0.46 4.28
C ALA A 77 -7.51 0.59 3.26
N SER A 78 -7.10 0.50 1.99
CA SER A 78 -7.52 1.42 0.94
C SER A 78 -8.99 1.22 0.58
N LEU A 79 -9.47 -0.03 0.50
CA LEU A 79 -10.88 -0.35 0.29
C LEU A 79 -11.73 0.10 1.47
N LEU A 80 -11.32 -0.22 2.70
CA LEU A 80 -12.02 0.20 3.90
C LEU A 80 -12.13 1.73 3.99
N LYS A 81 -11.06 2.45 3.62
CA LYS A 81 -11.08 3.92 3.53
C LYS A 81 -12.03 4.42 2.44
N ALA A 82 -12.06 3.79 1.27
CA ALA A 82 -12.96 4.15 0.19
C ALA A 82 -14.43 3.91 0.57
N ASP A 83 -14.74 2.83 1.29
CA ASP A 83 -16.07 2.56 1.84
C ASP A 83 -16.49 3.65 2.83
N GLN A 84 -15.62 4.05 3.76
CA GLN A 84 -15.90 5.15 4.70
C GLN A 84 -16.10 6.49 3.98
N ASN A 85 -15.31 6.79 2.95
CA ASN A 85 -15.48 7.99 2.15
C ASN A 85 -16.84 8.00 1.40
N THR A 86 -17.30 6.83 0.97
CA THR A 86 -18.63 6.66 0.35
C THR A 86 -19.74 6.93 1.37
N VAL A 87 -19.61 6.42 2.59
CA VAL A 87 -20.53 6.69 3.71
C VAL A 87 -20.56 8.18 4.05
N LEU A 88 -19.39 8.84 4.14
CA LEU A 88 -19.31 10.28 4.38
C LEU A 88 -20.04 11.08 3.31
N ALA A 89 -19.82 10.79 2.04
CA ALA A 89 -20.52 11.47 0.94
C ALA A 89 -22.04 11.23 0.98
N GLN A 90 -22.49 10.06 1.40
CA GLN A 90 -23.90 9.75 1.61
C GLN A 90 -24.49 10.59 2.77
N LEU A 91 -23.74 10.73 3.86
CA LEU A 91 -24.16 11.55 5.00
C LEU A 91 -24.22 13.04 4.63
N ASP A 92 -23.27 13.53 3.82
CA ASP A 92 -23.30 14.90 3.31
C ASP A 92 -24.52 15.15 2.42
N TYR A 93 -24.86 14.21 1.54
CA TYR A 93 -26.09 14.27 0.76
C TYR A 93 -27.33 14.31 1.66
N LYS A 94 -27.41 13.46 2.70
CA LYS A 94 -28.50 13.45 3.68
C LYS A 94 -28.57 14.77 4.44
N LYS A 95 -27.42 15.32 4.88
CA LYS A 95 -27.31 16.61 5.56
C LYS A 95 -27.83 17.77 4.71
N ILE A 96 -27.48 17.81 3.41
CA ILE A 96 -28.00 18.83 2.51
C ILE A 96 -29.50 18.65 2.29
N ASN A 97 -29.97 17.41 2.16
CA ASN A 97 -31.37 17.11 2.00
C ASN A 97 -32.20 17.47 3.25
N SER A 98 -31.64 17.32 4.46
CA SER A 98 -32.32 17.66 5.70
C SER A 98 -32.63 19.15 5.87
N ARG A 99 -31.91 20.04 5.16
CA ARG A 99 -32.22 21.48 5.12
C ARG A 99 -33.58 21.83 4.50
N ASN A 100 -34.26 20.85 3.90
CA ASN A 100 -35.63 21.00 3.39
C ASN A 100 -36.69 20.86 4.50
N TYR A 101 -36.27 20.44 5.71
CA TYR A 101 -37.17 20.33 6.85
C TYR A 101 -37.16 21.61 7.71
N PRO A 102 -38.20 21.85 8.51
CA PRO A 102 -38.19 22.92 9.51
C PRO A 102 -37.00 22.73 10.48
N TYR A 103 -36.40 23.82 10.89
CA TYR A 103 -35.35 23.81 11.91
C TYR A 103 -35.83 24.43 13.21
N LEU A 104 -35.32 23.90 14.30
CA LEU A 104 -35.51 24.40 15.65
C LEU A 104 -34.18 24.90 16.16
N LYS A 105 -34.10 26.16 16.61
CA LYS A 105 -32.94 26.72 17.28
C LYS A 105 -33.30 27.07 18.72
N LEU A 106 -32.52 26.63 19.66
CA LEU A 106 -32.53 27.07 21.05
C LEU A 106 -31.38 28.06 21.23
N ASN A 107 -31.72 29.30 21.64
CA ASN A 107 -30.74 30.31 21.96
C ASN A 107 -30.81 30.57 23.46
N THR A 108 -29.70 30.43 24.16
CA THR A 108 -29.60 30.77 25.57
C THR A 108 -28.39 31.66 25.75
N GLY A 109 -28.50 32.67 26.58
CA GLY A 109 -27.40 33.56 26.90
C GLY A 109 -27.49 33.98 28.35
N TYR A 110 -26.35 34.12 28.97
CA TYR A 110 -26.18 34.66 30.28
C TYR A 110 -25.08 35.73 30.21
N GLY A 111 -25.34 36.91 30.71
CA GLY A 111 -24.42 38.01 30.62
C GLY A 111 -24.53 38.95 31.79
N TYR A 112 -23.41 39.55 32.17
CA TYR A 112 -23.34 40.67 33.09
C TYR A 112 -22.88 41.90 32.31
N THR A 113 -23.75 42.96 32.34
CA THR A 113 -23.43 44.23 31.70
C THR A 113 -23.14 45.26 32.77
N PHE A 114 -21.97 45.86 32.71
CA PHE A 114 -21.58 46.93 33.60
C PHE A 114 -21.40 48.22 32.79
N ASN A 115 -22.25 49.24 33.15
CA ASN A 115 -22.19 50.54 32.56
C ASN A 115 -21.72 51.59 33.56
N LYS A 116 -20.76 52.41 33.18
CA LYS A 116 -20.29 53.57 33.93
C LYS A 116 -20.60 54.84 33.14
N TYR A 117 -21.39 55.72 33.73
CA TYR A 117 -21.78 57.01 33.16
C TYR A 117 -21.05 58.15 33.87
N ASP A 118 -20.56 59.14 33.12
CA ASP A 118 -19.71 60.22 33.68
C ASP A 118 -20.48 61.42 34.23
N ILE A 119 -21.81 61.49 34.12
CA ILE A 119 -22.53 62.76 34.29
C ILE A 119 -23.51 62.81 35.49
N ASN A 120 -23.77 61.73 36.29
CA ASN A 120 -24.74 61.76 37.39
C ASN A 120 -24.36 60.82 38.55
N ALA A 121 -24.99 61.05 39.75
CA ALA A 121 -24.77 60.33 40.99
C ALA A 121 -25.03 58.80 40.91
N ASN A 122 -25.72 58.33 39.91
CA ASN A 122 -25.92 56.89 39.59
C ASN A 122 -25.02 56.47 38.43
N SER A 123 -23.75 56.83 38.47
CA SER A 123 -22.80 56.59 37.37
C SER A 123 -22.41 55.14 37.12
N ARG A 124 -22.87 54.20 37.88
CA ARG A 124 -22.54 52.77 37.77
C ARG A 124 -23.79 51.91 37.84
N ARG A 125 -24.05 51.18 36.74
CA ARG A 125 -25.20 50.23 36.69
C ARG A 125 -24.66 48.87 36.25
N GLY A 126 -24.85 47.88 37.11
CA GLY A 126 -24.60 46.47 36.82
C GLY A 126 -25.92 45.76 36.58
N GLU A 127 -26.03 45.10 35.47
CA GLU A 127 -27.23 44.29 35.15
C GLU A 127 -26.78 42.86 34.86
N LEU A 128 -27.45 41.91 35.55
CA LEU A 128 -27.33 40.49 35.27
C LEU A 128 -28.48 40.09 34.38
N GLY A 129 -28.19 39.61 33.18
CA GLY A 129 -29.19 39.23 32.22
C GLY A 129 -29.13 37.74 31.87
N PHE A 130 -30.32 37.12 31.86
CA PHE A 130 -30.49 35.78 31.27
C PHE A 130 -31.51 35.92 30.17
N ASN A 131 -31.19 35.34 28.98
CA ASN A 131 -32.12 35.24 27.88
C ASN A 131 -32.24 33.81 27.39
N ALA A 132 -33.42 33.36 27.09
CA ALA A 132 -33.71 32.10 26.46
C ALA A 132 -34.72 32.30 25.37
N GLY A 133 -34.53 31.71 24.21
CA GLY A 133 -35.41 31.82 23.09
C GLY A 133 -35.44 30.55 22.26
N ILE A 134 -36.62 30.24 21.70
CA ILE A 134 -36.82 29.15 20.76
C ILE A 134 -37.24 29.77 19.44
N THR A 135 -36.50 29.41 18.37
CA THR A 135 -36.83 29.86 17.02
C THR A 135 -37.18 28.65 16.16
N VAL A 136 -38.34 28.62 15.59
CA VAL A 136 -38.77 27.66 14.56
C VAL A 136 -38.74 28.36 13.20
N GLY A 137 -38.01 27.78 12.25
CA GLY A 137 -37.90 28.37 10.93
C GLY A 137 -38.02 27.31 9.81
N PHE A 138 -38.52 27.76 8.68
CA PHE A 138 -38.63 26.94 7.48
C PHE A 138 -38.29 27.79 6.24
N ASN A 139 -37.40 27.25 5.40
CA ASN A 139 -37.01 27.91 4.19
C ASN A 139 -37.97 27.53 3.06
N ILE A 140 -38.79 28.48 2.59
CA ILE A 140 -39.81 28.25 1.57
C ILE A 140 -39.16 28.10 0.18
N PHE A 141 -38.16 28.92 -0.13
CA PHE A 141 -37.46 28.91 -1.41
C PHE A 141 -35.99 29.19 -1.26
N ASP A 142 -35.18 28.31 -1.83
CA ASP A 142 -33.71 28.49 -1.95
C ASP A 142 -33.23 27.82 -3.24
N GLY A 143 -33.02 28.61 -4.30
CA GLY A 143 -32.54 28.10 -5.60
C GLY A 143 -31.13 27.47 -5.53
N ASN A 144 -30.30 27.92 -4.60
CA ASN A 144 -28.97 27.37 -4.39
C ASN A 144 -29.04 25.93 -3.86
N ARG A 145 -30.03 25.61 -3.04
CA ARG A 145 -30.23 24.32 -2.41
C ARG A 145 -30.42 23.19 -3.43
N ARG A 146 -31.14 23.41 -4.51
CA ARG A 146 -31.31 22.42 -5.59
C ARG A 146 -29.96 22.06 -6.23
N ARG A 147 -29.11 23.08 -6.46
CA ARG A 147 -27.77 22.90 -7.00
C ARG A 147 -26.89 22.13 -6.03
N GLU A 148 -26.86 22.51 -4.75
CA GLU A 148 -26.12 21.83 -3.71
C GLU A 148 -26.53 20.35 -3.57
N LYS A 149 -27.84 20.07 -3.55
CA LYS A 149 -28.35 18.70 -3.50
C LYS A 149 -27.93 17.89 -4.72
N ARG A 150 -27.98 18.46 -5.92
CA ARG A 150 -27.51 17.80 -7.14
C ARG A 150 -26.01 17.52 -7.07
N ASN A 151 -25.21 18.49 -6.66
CA ASN A 151 -23.77 18.35 -6.52
C ASN A 151 -23.41 17.28 -5.49
N ALA A 152 -24.06 17.26 -4.34
CA ALA A 152 -23.85 16.23 -3.32
C ALA A 152 -24.25 14.82 -3.81
N SER A 153 -25.35 14.72 -4.58
CA SER A 153 -25.75 13.46 -5.21
C SER A 153 -24.70 12.97 -6.22
N LEU A 154 -24.13 13.88 -7.02
CA LEU A 154 -23.07 13.55 -7.96
C LEU A 154 -21.77 13.17 -7.22
N ALA A 155 -21.41 13.89 -6.17
CA ALA A 155 -20.26 13.57 -5.33
C ALA A 155 -20.38 12.17 -4.71
N PHE A 156 -21.56 11.82 -4.19
CA PHE A 156 -21.81 10.46 -3.68
C PHE A 156 -21.66 9.39 -4.78
N LYS A 157 -22.20 9.64 -5.98
CA LYS A 157 -22.03 8.73 -7.11
C LYS A 157 -20.57 8.56 -7.51
N ASN A 158 -19.81 9.67 -7.56
CA ASN A 158 -18.38 9.64 -7.86
C ASN A 158 -17.60 8.81 -6.85
N ARG A 159 -17.83 8.99 -5.54
CA ARG A 159 -17.15 8.19 -4.50
C ARG A 159 -17.46 6.70 -4.63
N ARG A 160 -18.69 6.35 -5.02
CA ARG A 160 -19.06 4.97 -5.27
C ARG A 160 -18.32 4.38 -6.49
N LEU A 161 -18.19 5.16 -7.57
CA LEU A 161 -17.45 4.75 -8.76
C LEU A 161 -15.94 4.64 -8.48
N GLU A 162 -15.35 5.58 -7.75
CA GLU A 162 -13.95 5.54 -7.31
C GLU A 162 -13.66 4.29 -6.47
N ARG A 163 -14.59 3.90 -5.60
CA ARG A 163 -14.47 2.66 -4.83
C ARG A 163 -14.52 1.42 -5.73
N GLN A 164 -15.37 1.40 -6.73
CA GLN A 164 -15.47 0.30 -7.70
C GLN A 164 -14.22 0.20 -8.58
N ASP A 165 -13.70 1.34 -9.02
CA ASP A 165 -12.45 1.42 -9.78
C ASP A 165 -11.26 0.91 -8.97
N LEU A 166 -11.15 1.32 -7.71
CA LEU A 166 -10.12 0.82 -6.79
C LEU A 166 -10.22 -0.71 -6.59
N GLU A 167 -11.43 -1.24 -6.43
CA GLU A 167 -11.65 -2.69 -6.31
C GLU A 167 -11.17 -3.44 -7.55
N LEU A 168 -11.49 -2.92 -8.74
CA LEU A 168 -11.06 -3.51 -10.00
C LEU A 168 -9.53 -3.45 -10.17
N ALA A 169 -8.92 -2.31 -9.84
CA ALA A 169 -7.47 -2.16 -9.86
C ALA A 169 -6.77 -3.16 -8.94
N LEU A 170 -7.21 -3.27 -7.69
CA LEU A 170 -6.67 -4.23 -6.73
C LEU A 170 -6.84 -5.69 -7.19
N ARG A 171 -7.96 -6.02 -7.81
CA ARG A 171 -8.18 -7.35 -8.35
C ARG A 171 -7.24 -7.66 -9.51
N SER A 172 -6.99 -6.69 -10.38
CA SER A 172 -6.03 -6.80 -11.47
C SER A 172 -4.60 -6.99 -10.94
N ASP A 173 -4.20 -6.18 -9.98
CA ASP A 173 -2.88 -6.27 -9.35
C ASP A 173 -2.68 -7.63 -8.66
N LEU A 174 -3.67 -8.08 -7.88
CA LEU A 174 -3.61 -9.39 -7.24
C LEU A 174 -3.53 -10.52 -8.27
N SER A 175 -4.27 -10.42 -9.40
CA SER A 175 -4.21 -11.41 -10.47
C SER A 175 -2.81 -11.49 -11.11
N ASN A 176 -2.18 -10.34 -11.35
CA ASN A 176 -0.82 -10.26 -11.87
C ASN A 176 0.19 -10.86 -10.88
N LEU A 177 0.09 -10.50 -9.61
CA LEU A 177 0.95 -11.04 -8.55
C LEU A 177 0.77 -12.54 -8.37
N TRP A 178 -0.47 -13.02 -8.46
CA TRP A 178 -0.77 -14.44 -8.39
C TRP A 178 -0.14 -15.22 -9.55
N GLN A 179 -0.26 -14.68 -10.77
CA GLN A 179 0.36 -15.31 -11.93
C GLN A 179 1.89 -15.32 -11.83
N ALA A 180 2.49 -14.20 -11.38
CA ALA A 180 3.93 -14.12 -11.13
C ALA A 180 4.38 -15.13 -10.07
N TYR A 181 3.62 -15.27 -8.98
CA TYR A 181 3.90 -16.26 -7.94
C TYR A 181 3.90 -17.69 -8.51
N ARG A 182 2.87 -18.08 -9.26
CA ARG A 182 2.80 -19.40 -9.88
C ARG A 182 3.97 -19.65 -10.85
N ASN A 183 4.30 -18.67 -11.66
CA ASN A 183 5.43 -18.78 -12.59
C ASN A 183 6.75 -18.96 -11.85
N ASN A 184 6.95 -18.20 -10.77
CA ASN A 184 8.16 -18.31 -9.94
C ASN A 184 8.26 -19.67 -9.24
N LEU A 185 7.13 -20.26 -8.81
CA LEU A 185 7.12 -21.62 -8.29
C LEU A 185 7.58 -22.65 -9.32
N GLN A 186 7.10 -22.52 -10.56
CA GLN A 186 7.51 -23.40 -11.65
C GLN A 186 9.01 -23.23 -11.96
N LEU A 187 9.47 -21.98 -12.04
CA LEU A 187 10.89 -21.68 -12.25
C LEU A 187 11.77 -22.26 -11.14
N LEU A 188 11.36 -22.10 -9.88
CA LEU A 188 12.08 -22.67 -8.74
C LEU A 188 12.23 -24.19 -8.84
N ASN A 189 11.19 -24.89 -9.26
CA ASN A 189 11.25 -26.33 -9.46
C ASN A 189 12.18 -26.73 -10.61
N LEU A 190 12.13 -25.98 -11.74
CA LEU A 190 13.03 -26.19 -12.87
C LEU A 190 14.49 -25.94 -12.47
N GLU A 191 14.78 -24.87 -11.75
CA GLU A 191 16.13 -24.54 -11.29
C GLU A 191 16.67 -25.57 -10.29
N ARG A 192 15.84 -26.13 -9.42
CA ARG A 192 16.21 -27.23 -8.54
C ARG A 192 16.58 -28.48 -9.35
N GLN A 193 15.83 -28.81 -10.39
CA GLN A 193 16.14 -29.94 -11.27
C GLN A 193 17.43 -29.67 -12.05
N ASN A 194 17.60 -28.48 -12.60
CA ASN A 194 18.81 -28.07 -13.30
C ASN A 194 20.04 -28.16 -12.40
N LEU A 195 19.94 -27.73 -11.15
CA LEU A 195 21.05 -27.82 -10.18
C LEU A 195 21.45 -29.27 -9.91
N ILE A 196 20.48 -30.17 -9.75
CA ILE A 196 20.75 -31.62 -9.54
C ILE A 196 21.45 -32.17 -10.79
N THR A 197 20.90 -31.93 -11.98
CA THR A 197 21.48 -32.40 -13.25
C THR A 197 22.88 -31.84 -13.50
N ALA A 198 23.10 -30.56 -13.18
CA ALA A 198 24.41 -29.92 -13.32
C ALA A 198 25.44 -30.55 -12.38
N LYS A 199 25.03 -30.86 -11.14
CA LYS A 199 25.90 -31.56 -10.18
C LYS A 199 26.24 -32.95 -10.65
N ASP A 200 25.26 -33.73 -11.11
CA ASP A 200 25.49 -35.08 -11.63
C ASP A 200 26.41 -35.06 -12.85
N ASN A 201 26.22 -34.10 -13.76
CA ASN A 201 27.08 -33.90 -14.94
C ASN A 201 28.54 -33.57 -14.52
N HIS A 202 28.68 -32.67 -13.53
CA HIS A 202 29.98 -32.33 -12.99
C HIS A 202 30.68 -33.56 -12.40
N ASP A 203 29.98 -34.36 -11.60
CA ASP A 203 30.54 -35.54 -10.95
C ASP A 203 30.94 -36.61 -11.99
N ILE A 204 30.10 -36.85 -13.00
CA ILE A 204 30.40 -37.75 -14.14
C ILE A 204 31.66 -37.27 -14.92
N ALA A 205 31.71 -35.96 -15.16
CA ALA A 205 32.82 -35.38 -15.91
C ALA A 205 34.12 -35.44 -15.10
N MET A 206 34.08 -35.24 -13.79
CA MET A 206 35.23 -35.39 -12.89
C MET A 206 35.72 -36.84 -12.86
N ASP A 207 34.82 -37.82 -12.77
CA ASP A 207 35.17 -39.24 -12.82
C ASP A 207 35.85 -39.62 -14.13
N ARG A 208 35.35 -39.17 -15.28
CA ARG A 208 35.97 -39.39 -16.59
C ARG A 208 37.35 -38.72 -16.69
N TYR A 209 37.52 -37.53 -16.11
CA TYR A 209 38.78 -36.82 -16.05
C TYR A 209 39.82 -37.63 -15.23
N ILE A 210 39.45 -38.17 -14.06
CA ILE A 210 40.31 -39.00 -13.21
C ILE A 210 40.67 -40.30 -13.93
N GLN A 211 39.75 -40.88 -14.73
CA GLN A 211 40.02 -42.11 -15.50
C GLN A 211 40.86 -41.84 -16.75
N GLY A 212 41.11 -40.59 -17.10
CA GLY A 212 41.89 -40.21 -18.31
C GLY A 212 41.12 -40.22 -19.62
N ASP A 213 39.80 -40.42 -19.55
CA ASP A 213 38.90 -40.45 -20.73
C ASP A 213 38.49 -39.05 -21.24
N LEU A 214 38.67 -38.03 -20.38
CA LEU A 214 38.47 -36.65 -20.73
C LEU A 214 39.71 -35.82 -20.54
N SER A 215 40.08 -35.04 -21.51
CA SER A 215 41.20 -34.11 -21.46
C SER A 215 40.81 -32.78 -20.82
N GLY A 216 40.33 -32.81 -19.57
CA GLY A 216 39.99 -31.62 -18.79
C GLY A 216 38.81 -30.76 -19.31
N PHE A 217 38.21 -30.00 -18.40
CA PHE A 217 37.21 -28.98 -18.74
C PHE A 217 37.87 -27.72 -19.25
#